data_c2c2b595082f55ff2277c9f0375a038b
#
_entry.id   c2c2b595082f55ff2277c9f0375a038b
#
_cell.length_a   1.000
_cell.length_b   1.000
_cell.length_c   1.000
_cell.angle_alpha   90.00
_cell.angle_beta   90.00
_cell.angle_gamma   90.00
#
_symmetry.space_group_name_H-M   'P 1'
#
loop_
_entity.id
_entity.type
_entity.pdbx_description
1 polymer ?
#
loop_
_entity_poly.entity_id
_entity_poly.type
_entity_poly.pdbx_seq_one_letter_code
_entity_poly.pdbx_strand_id
1 'polypeptide(L)'
;MYVVATAGHVDHGKSTLVRALTGMEPDRLAEEQRRGLTIDLGFAWTSLPSGREVAFVDVPGHERFLGNMLAGVGPAPAVCFVVAADQGWQAQSSDHLDAVVALGITAGLVVITRADLATADQLAATKTEIESRLGRTPLSNAPVLAVSAVNRTGWEHLLNTLDQVLAQVPEPDPEARVRLWIDRSFSIRGAGTVVTGTLTAGTLRRHDRLDLVGVDGRRPVRVRGLQSRNESVPLVTPHARAAVNLREVPAEAVHRGDALVSPDAWPIVIQFDVRRTTGAGFDDLPQQLMVHVGTAAVPARVRPFDHEHARLTLDRALPLQVDDRLVLRTPGGHVVLAGVQVLDVDPPALRRRGDGARRAVDLANRPVGGDPATEVARRGAMRPEQLWRFGLARLTAPPEGVAEKDGWWVDRAVLGAWAASLTRAVDRVHESEPLSPGLSDGAALDLLRHEDPPLPEAALLALVVRAAGLESVRGAVRRPGRSNDLGAAEAAIVQLEQRLREQPFAAPEAEELTALRLGPRELAAAERAGRLLRLDGAVVLLPQAPALAMRTLAGLTQPFTTSEARQAMNTTRRVAIPLLELLDARGWTRRVGGTLRTVVR
;
A
#
# COMPACT_ATOMS: atom_id res chain seq x y z
N MET A 1 8.41 22.18 18.48
CA MET A 1 8.65 23.33 17.55
C MET A 1 7.53 23.33 16.52
N TYR A 2 7.14 24.50 16.00
CA TYR A 2 6.14 24.61 14.92
C TYR A 2 6.77 25.22 13.68
N VAL A 3 6.25 24.88 12.50
CA VAL A 3 6.69 25.48 11.22
C VAL A 3 5.59 26.37 10.68
N VAL A 4 5.93 27.59 10.31
CA VAL A 4 5.02 28.58 9.73
C VAL A 4 5.60 29.02 8.38
N ALA A 5 4.85 28.83 7.30
CA ALA A 5 5.24 29.36 6.00
C ALA A 5 4.73 30.80 5.82
N THR A 6 5.52 31.67 5.22
CA THR A 6 5.02 32.97 4.74
C THR A 6 4.21 32.79 3.45
N ALA A 7 3.27 33.66 3.16
CA ALA A 7 2.58 33.77 1.89
C ALA A 7 2.28 35.24 1.58
N GLY A 8 2.03 35.61 0.32
CA GLY A 8 1.69 36.98 -0.07
C GLY A 8 2.55 37.49 -1.23
N HIS A 9 2.19 38.64 -1.76
CA HIS A 9 2.80 39.25 -2.94
C HIS A 9 4.30 39.55 -2.76
N VAL A 10 5.05 39.66 -3.85
CA VAL A 10 6.43 40.17 -3.82
C VAL A 10 6.43 41.59 -3.22
N ASP A 11 7.48 41.94 -2.51
CA ASP A 11 7.66 43.25 -1.85
C ASP A 11 6.63 43.64 -0.77
N HIS A 12 5.74 42.73 -0.35
CA HIS A 12 4.87 42.93 0.80
C HIS A 12 5.56 42.79 2.15
N GLY A 13 6.88 42.57 2.17
CA GLY A 13 7.69 42.57 3.39
C GLY A 13 7.72 41.24 4.13
N LYS A 14 7.54 40.10 3.46
CA LYS A 14 7.64 38.74 4.06
C LYS A 14 8.98 38.51 4.75
N SER A 15 10.09 38.63 4.01
CA SER A 15 11.45 38.45 4.53
C SER A 15 11.80 39.49 5.61
N THR A 16 11.33 40.74 5.45
CA THR A 16 11.49 41.79 6.47
C THR A 16 10.76 41.45 7.76
N LEU A 17 9.53 40.92 7.67
CA LEU A 17 8.78 40.46 8.82
C LEU A 17 9.48 39.30 9.53
N VAL A 18 9.92 38.28 8.78
CA VAL A 18 10.65 37.14 9.32
C VAL A 18 11.95 37.57 10.00
N ARG A 19 12.73 38.44 9.35
CA ARG A 19 13.95 39.00 9.94
C ARG A 19 13.66 39.79 11.24
N ALA A 20 12.59 40.57 11.27
CA ALA A 20 12.22 41.35 12.44
C ALA A 20 11.73 40.46 13.61
N LEU A 21 11.07 39.30 13.31
CA LEU A 21 10.62 38.33 14.31
C LEU A 21 11.76 37.47 14.87
N THR A 22 12.75 37.15 14.06
CA THR A 22 13.77 36.15 14.39
C THR A 22 15.15 36.74 14.66
N GLY A 23 15.43 37.95 14.17
CA GLY A 23 16.77 38.52 14.13
C GLY A 23 17.69 37.89 13.10
N MET A 24 17.18 36.95 12.30
CA MET A 24 17.96 36.20 11.29
C MET A 24 17.60 36.66 9.87
N GLU A 25 18.60 36.74 8.98
CA GLU A 25 18.37 37.01 7.56
C GLU A 25 17.93 35.71 6.85
N PRO A 26 16.69 35.61 6.32
CA PRO A 26 16.22 34.42 5.62
C PRO A 26 16.83 34.29 4.21
N ASP A 27 17.14 35.42 3.54
CA ASP A 27 17.69 35.45 2.18
C ASP A 27 19.19 35.20 2.22
N ARG A 28 19.63 34.05 1.68
CA ARG A 28 21.03 33.58 1.75
C ARG A 28 21.81 33.71 0.46
N LEU A 29 21.10 33.76 -0.69
CA LEU A 29 21.75 33.87 -1.99
C LEU A 29 22.23 35.30 -2.22
N ALA A 30 23.45 35.47 -2.66
CA ALA A 30 23.98 36.80 -3.02
C ALA A 30 23.10 37.49 -4.09
N GLU A 31 22.43 36.71 -4.92
CA GLU A 31 21.49 37.22 -5.93
C GLU A 31 20.18 37.73 -5.30
N GLU A 32 19.64 37.07 -4.28
CA GLU A 32 18.46 37.52 -3.50
C GLU A 32 18.76 38.86 -2.84
N GLN A 33 19.90 38.95 -2.16
CA GLN A 33 20.34 40.19 -1.49
C GLN A 33 20.57 41.33 -2.46
N ARG A 34 21.14 41.04 -3.64
CA ARG A 34 21.39 42.05 -4.67
C ARG A 34 20.10 42.53 -5.36
N ARG A 35 19.13 41.63 -5.58
CA ARG A 35 17.85 41.93 -6.24
C ARG A 35 16.78 42.38 -5.27
N GLY A 36 16.97 42.19 -3.98
CA GLY A 36 15.96 42.47 -2.94
C GLY A 36 14.73 41.59 -3.00
N LEU A 37 14.82 40.40 -3.62
CA LEU A 37 13.71 39.47 -3.74
C LEU A 37 14.13 38.02 -3.43
N THR A 38 13.30 37.30 -2.72
CA THR A 38 13.49 35.88 -2.40
C THR A 38 13.28 35.02 -3.66
N ILE A 39 14.23 34.15 -3.98
CA ILE A 39 14.21 33.24 -5.14
C ILE A 39 13.97 31.79 -4.70
N ASP A 40 14.66 31.35 -3.67
CA ASP A 40 14.50 30.04 -3.05
C ASP A 40 13.93 30.16 -1.64
N LEU A 41 13.76 29.06 -0.94
CA LEU A 41 13.21 29.03 0.41
C LEU A 41 14.19 29.63 1.42
N GLY A 42 13.76 30.63 2.18
CA GLY A 42 14.47 31.17 3.34
C GLY A 42 14.08 30.42 4.62
N PHE A 43 14.98 30.36 5.61
CA PHE A 43 14.69 29.67 6.86
C PHE A 43 15.24 30.46 8.04
N ALA A 44 14.36 30.70 9.01
CA ALA A 44 14.71 31.39 10.25
C ALA A 44 13.91 30.79 11.40
N TRP A 45 14.33 30.97 12.64
CA TRP A 45 13.62 30.45 13.82
C TRP A 45 13.74 31.41 15.00
N THR A 46 12.78 31.30 15.91
CA THR A 46 12.74 32.06 17.14
C THR A 46 11.97 31.34 18.23
N SER A 47 12.05 31.81 19.46
CA SER A 47 11.18 31.39 20.55
C SER A 47 10.17 32.50 20.85
N LEU A 48 8.89 32.14 20.93
CA LEU A 48 7.84 33.04 21.33
C LEU A 48 7.88 33.32 22.86
N PRO A 49 7.20 34.37 23.36
CA PRO A 49 7.17 34.68 24.78
C PRO A 49 6.68 33.53 25.68
N SER A 50 5.83 32.66 25.16
CA SER A 50 5.37 31.44 25.85
C SER A 50 6.45 30.34 25.99
N GLY A 51 7.61 30.52 25.36
CA GLY A 51 8.64 29.49 25.21
C GLY A 51 8.41 28.53 24.05
N ARG A 52 7.32 28.68 23.25
CA ARG A 52 7.06 27.89 22.06
C ARG A 52 8.06 28.26 20.99
N GLU A 53 8.71 27.23 20.42
CA GLU A 53 9.67 27.40 19.34
C GLU A 53 8.97 27.39 17.97
N VAL A 54 9.31 28.34 17.12
CA VAL A 54 8.76 28.53 15.78
C VAL A 54 9.88 28.64 14.74
N ALA A 55 9.76 27.85 13.68
CA ALA A 55 10.56 27.99 12.48
C ALA A 55 9.73 28.62 11.37
N PHE A 56 10.27 29.63 10.70
CA PHE A 56 9.65 30.24 9.55
C PHE A 56 10.26 29.69 8.27
N VAL A 57 9.40 29.37 7.30
CA VAL A 57 9.77 29.09 5.92
C VAL A 57 9.38 30.31 5.09
N ASP A 58 10.35 31.14 4.78
CA ASP A 58 10.11 32.31 3.96
C ASP A 58 10.10 31.90 2.49
N VAL A 59 9.00 32.18 1.81
CA VAL A 59 8.79 31.73 0.42
C VAL A 59 8.84 32.91 -0.55
N PRO A 60 9.32 32.68 -1.79
CA PRO A 60 9.31 33.71 -2.82
C PRO A 60 7.90 34.18 -3.14
N GLY A 61 7.75 35.49 -3.39
CA GLY A 61 6.46 36.10 -3.73
C GLY A 61 6.17 36.17 -5.22
N HIS A 62 7.18 36.06 -6.07
CA HIS A 62 7.05 36.23 -7.51
C HIS A 62 6.50 34.98 -8.20
N GLU A 63 5.57 35.14 -9.14
CA GLU A 63 4.86 34.07 -9.87
C GLU A 63 5.77 32.99 -10.47
N ARG A 64 6.95 33.38 -11.01
CA ARG A 64 7.95 32.45 -11.57
C ARG A 64 8.43 31.41 -10.57
N PHE A 65 8.35 31.71 -9.29
CA PHE A 65 8.83 30.84 -8.20
C PHE A 65 7.69 30.15 -7.44
N LEU A 66 6.47 30.12 -8.02
CA LEU A 66 5.32 29.47 -7.40
C LEU A 66 5.61 27.98 -7.04
N GLY A 67 6.42 27.28 -7.84
CA GLY A 67 6.89 25.93 -7.50
C GLY A 67 7.74 25.88 -6.22
N ASN A 68 8.58 26.88 -5.98
CA ASN A 68 9.36 27.00 -4.74
C ASN A 68 8.43 27.36 -3.56
N MET A 69 7.48 28.27 -3.80
CA MET A 69 6.48 28.64 -2.81
C MET A 69 5.67 27.38 -2.36
N LEU A 70 5.14 26.60 -3.28
CA LEU A 70 4.41 25.37 -2.98
C LEU A 70 5.25 24.38 -2.17
N ALA A 71 6.52 24.23 -2.48
CA ALA A 71 7.43 23.35 -1.74
C ALA A 71 7.73 23.86 -0.31
N GLY A 72 7.64 25.15 -0.06
CA GLY A 72 7.79 25.73 1.27
C GLY A 72 6.50 25.66 2.10
N VAL A 73 5.37 25.95 1.47
CA VAL A 73 4.05 25.96 2.10
C VAL A 73 3.51 24.56 2.33
N GLY A 74 3.71 23.62 1.36
CA GLY A 74 3.12 22.28 1.40
C GLY A 74 3.36 21.49 2.69
N PRO A 75 4.59 21.48 3.26
CA PRO A 75 4.86 20.79 4.51
C PRO A 75 4.54 21.61 5.78
N ALA A 76 4.12 22.88 5.67
CA ALA A 76 3.88 23.73 6.83
C ALA A 76 2.45 23.56 7.36
N PRO A 77 2.26 23.36 8.67
CA PRO A 77 0.93 23.22 9.27
C PRO A 77 0.19 24.55 9.42
N ALA A 78 0.90 25.68 9.32
CA ALA A 78 0.32 27.02 9.48
C ALA A 78 0.94 28.02 8.48
N VAL A 79 0.18 29.06 8.15
CA VAL A 79 0.60 30.13 7.25
C VAL A 79 0.54 31.50 7.91
N CYS A 80 1.57 32.32 7.67
CA CYS A 80 1.58 33.75 7.93
C CYS A 80 1.40 34.48 6.59
N PHE A 81 0.18 34.93 6.31
CA PHE A 81 -0.15 35.63 5.07
C PHE A 81 0.17 37.11 5.20
N VAL A 82 0.91 37.69 4.29
CA VAL A 82 1.46 39.03 4.39
C VAL A 82 0.92 39.94 3.30
N VAL A 83 0.32 41.05 3.68
CA VAL A 83 -0.21 42.10 2.79
C VAL A 83 0.36 43.45 3.22
N ALA A 84 0.85 44.25 2.29
CA ALA A 84 1.35 45.58 2.60
C ALA A 84 0.20 46.61 2.69
N ALA A 85 0.17 47.43 3.72
CA ALA A 85 -0.90 48.41 4.00
C ALA A 85 -1.03 49.47 2.89
N ASP A 86 0.12 49.87 2.33
CA ASP A 86 0.23 50.90 1.28
C ASP A 86 -0.14 50.41 -0.12
N GLN A 87 -0.22 49.07 -0.32
CA GLN A 87 -0.47 48.44 -1.63
C GLN A 87 -1.79 47.65 -1.68
N GLY A 88 -2.33 47.25 -0.53
CA GLY A 88 -3.52 46.41 -0.46
C GLY A 88 -3.33 45.02 -1.06
N TRP A 89 -4.41 44.36 -1.39
CA TRP A 89 -4.41 43.04 -2.00
C TRP A 89 -3.93 43.06 -3.45
N GLN A 90 -3.00 42.19 -3.81
CA GLN A 90 -2.40 42.13 -5.14
C GLN A 90 -2.65 40.78 -5.84
N ALA A 91 -2.42 40.70 -7.16
CA ALA A 91 -2.66 39.49 -7.95
C ALA A 91 -1.98 38.25 -7.40
N GLN A 92 -0.68 38.34 -7.05
CA GLN A 92 0.07 37.20 -6.48
C GLN A 92 -0.41 36.81 -5.06
N SER A 93 -1.09 37.72 -4.34
CA SER A 93 -1.76 37.35 -3.09
C SER A 93 -2.92 36.37 -3.38
N SER A 94 -3.66 36.54 -4.48
CA SER A 94 -4.67 35.56 -4.88
C SER A 94 -4.07 34.22 -5.25
N ASP A 95 -2.99 34.19 -6.06
CA ASP A 95 -2.30 32.95 -6.43
C ASP A 95 -1.79 32.17 -5.20
N HIS A 96 -1.26 32.91 -4.20
CA HIS A 96 -0.81 32.32 -2.96
C HIS A 96 -1.97 31.82 -2.09
N LEU A 97 -3.09 32.53 -2.06
CA LEU A 97 -4.30 32.10 -1.35
C LEU A 97 -4.85 30.83 -1.98
N ASP A 98 -4.94 30.76 -3.31
CA ASP A 98 -5.41 29.57 -4.04
C ASP A 98 -4.52 28.37 -3.73
N ALA A 99 -3.20 28.56 -3.66
CA ALA A 99 -2.25 27.52 -3.29
C ALA A 99 -2.45 27.03 -1.83
N VAL A 100 -2.61 27.95 -0.89
CA VAL A 100 -2.86 27.65 0.54
C VAL A 100 -4.18 26.88 0.72
N VAL A 101 -5.24 27.31 0.02
CA VAL A 101 -6.55 26.66 0.03
C VAL A 101 -6.47 25.26 -0.61
N ALA A 102 -5.79 25.13 -1.76
CA ALA A 102 -5.60 23.85 -2.44
C ALA A 102 -4.82 22.84 -1.57
N LEU A 103 -3.85 23.30 -0.79
CA LEU A 103 -3.10 22.50 0.17
C LEU A 103 -3.90 22.17 1.44
N GLY A 104 -5.08 22.79 1.62
CA GLY A 104 -5.95 22.52 2.77
C GLY A 104 -5.43 23.06 4.09
N ILE A 105 -4.62 24.12 4.07
CA ILE A 105 -4.10 24.76 5.30
C ILE A 105 -5.22 25.57 5.94
N THR A 106 -5.53 25.24 7.18
CA THR A 106 -6.64 25.84 7.95
C THR A 106 -6.16 26.74 9.08
N ALA A 107 -4.91 26.60 9.51
CA ALA A 107 -4.32 27.41 10.57
C ALA A 107 -3.46 28.54 9.99
N GLY A 108 -3.65 29.74 10.49
CA GLY A 108 -2.86 30.88 10.04
C GLY A 108 -3.32 32.21 10.58
N LEU A 109 -2.58 33.25 10.23
CA LEU A 109 -2.91 34.64 10.51
C LEU A 109 -2.55 35.50 9.31
N VAL A 110 -3.16 36.68 9.20
CA VAL A 110 -2.80 37.67 8.21
C VAL A 110 -2.15 38.88 8.87
N VAL A 111 -1.00 39.26 8.33
CA VAL A 111 -0.22 40.39 8.82
C VAL A 111 -0.23 41.50 7.77
N ILE A 112 -0.87 42.63 8.09
CA ILE A 112 -0.79 43.85 7.30
C ILE A 112 0.49 44.57 7.73
N THR A 113 1.52 44.50 6.88
CA THR A 113 2.82 45.16 7.09
C THR A 113 2.78 46.64 6.70
N ARG A 114 3.85 47.39 7.05
CA ARG A 114 3.99 48.82 6.72
C ARG A 114 2.82 49.67 7.20
N ALA A 115 2.27 49.33 8.38
CA ALA A 115 1.16 50.07 8.98
C ALA A 115 1.50 51.54 9.24
N ASP A 116 2.81 51.87 9.35
CA ASP A 116 3.32 53.23 9.52
C ASP A 116 3.26 54.08 8.23
N LEU A 117 3.10 53.45 7.06
CA LEU A 117 3.02 54.16 5.77
C LEU A 117 1.59 54.37 5.28
N ALA A 118 0.60 53.84 5.96
CA ALA A 118 -0.80 53.89 5.55
C ALA A 118 -1.65 54.77 6.51
N THR A 119 -2.67 55.42 5.97
CA THR A 119 -3.70 56.10 6.74
C THR A 119 -4.63 55.10 7.45
N ALA A 120 -5.37 55.54 8.47
CA ALA A 120 -6.38 54.73 9.14
C ALA A 120 -7.44 54.17 8.17
N ASP A 121 -7.87 54.98 7.18
CA ASP A 121 -8.85 54.57 6.19
C ASP A 121 -8.28 53.51 5.20
N GLN A 122 -7.01 53.65 4.82
CA GLN A 122 -6.34 52.63 3.98
C GLN A 122 -6.20 51.32 4.73
N LEU A 123 -5.82 51.34 6.03
CA LEU A 123 -5.73 50.13 6.84
C LEU A 123 -7.11 49.45 6.98
N ALA A 124 -8.18 50.23 7.22
CA ALA A 124 -9.53 49.71 7.33
C ALA A 124 -10.01 49.09 6.01
N ALA A 125 -9.75 49.76 4.85
CA ALA A 125 -10.09 49.26 3.53
C ALA A 125 -9.32 47.94 3.22
N THR A 126 -8.00 47.89 3.45
CA THR A 126 -7.17 46.71 3.27
C THR A 126 -7.66 45.56 4.12
N LYS A 127 -7.99 45.80 5.41
CA LYS A 127 -8.53 44.79 6.31
C LYS A 127 -9.85 44.22 5.79
N THR A 128 -10.79 45.07 5.38
CA THR A 128 -12.09 44.67 4.82
C THR A 128 -11.93 43.83 3.55
N GLU A 129 -11.02 44.22 2.65
CA GLU A 129 -10.72 43.45 1.46
C GLU A 129 -10.16 42.06 1.81
N ILE A 130 -9.20 41.97 2.73
CA ILE A 130 -8.63 40.69 3.20
C ILE A 130 -9.75 39.80 3.77
N GLU A 131 -10.58 40.29 4.67
CA GLU A 131 -11.69 39.55 5.27
C GLU A 131 -12.68 39.04 4.20
N SER A 132 -12.98 39.85 3.22
CA SER A 132 -13.82 39.45 2.07
C SER A 132 -13.20 38.33 1.23
N ARG A 133 -11.88 38.38 0.98
CA ARG A 133 -11.14 37.35 0.24
C ARG A 133 -11.07 36.03 1.00
N LEU A 134 -10.86 36.08 2.30
CA LEU A 134 -10.76 34.91 3.16
C LEU A 134 -12.11 34.27 3.48
N GLY A 135 -13.21 35.01 3.43
CA GLY A 135 -14.52 34.61 3.95
C GLY A 135 -15.10 33.30 3.40
N ARG A 136 -14.63 32.85 2.22
CA ARG A 136 -15.02 31.56 1.59
C ARG A 136 -13.90 30.53 1.56
N THR A 137 -12.89 30.72 2.39
CA THR A 137 -11.72 29.85 2.46
C THR A 137 -11.60 29.19 3.85
N PRO A 138 -10.79 28.16 4.00
CA PRO A 138 -10.49 27.58 5.31
C PRO A 138 -9.85 28.56 6.30
N LEU A 139 -9.34 29.70 5.84
CA LEU A 139 -8.77 30.78 6.63
C LEU A 139 -9.78 31.90 6.98
N SER A 140 -11.08 31.68 6.82
CA SER A 140 -12.11 32.69 7.11
C SER A 140 -12.08 33.27 8.53
N ASN A 141 -11.58 32.49 9.50
CA ASN A 141 -11.43 32.89 10.88
C ASN A 141 -9.99 33.32 11.25
N ALA A 142 -9.09 33.43 10.26
CA ALA A 142 -7.71 33.85 10.53
C ALA A 142 -7.66 35.29 11.06
N PRO A 143 -6.98 35.55 12.20
CA PRO A 143 -6.85 36.92 12.71
C PRO A 143 -6.06 37.80 11.74
N VAL A 144 -6.52 39.05 11.57
CA VAL A 144 -5.91 40.06 10.71
C VAL A 144 -5.33 41.16 11.55
N LEU A 145 -4.02 41.37 11.52
CA LEU A 145 -3.26 42.27 12.39
C LEU A 145 -2.46 43.27 11.55
N ALA A 146 -2.47 44.54 11.98
CA ALA A 146 -1.62 45.57 11.37
C ALA A 146 -0.34 45.77 12.21
N VAL A 147 0.83 45.74 11.50
CA VAL A 147 2.13 45.88 12.19
C VAL A 147 3.08 46.77 11.38
N SER A 148 4.00 47.41 12.12
CA SER A 148 5.19 48.02 11.52
C SER A 148 6.46 47.40 12.09
N ALA A 149 7.32 46.91 11.23
CA ALA A 149 8.65 46.43 11.61
C ALA A 149 9.61 47.56 12.00
N VAL A 150 9.31 48.80 11.57
CA VAL A 150 10.16 49.96 11.81
C VAL A 150 9.95 50.52 13.22
N ASN A 151 8.69 50.83 13.59
CA ASN A 151 8.35 51.45 14.88
C ASN A 151 7.78 50.48 15.91
N ARG A 152 7.72 49.17 15.56
CA ARG A 152 7.20 48.10 16.44
C ARG A 152 5.71 48.20 16.81
N THR A 153 4.93 49.03 16.12
CA THR A 153 3.48 49.07 16.31
C THR A 153 2.85 47.71 16.05
N GLY A 154 1.95 47.25 16.91
CA GLY A 154 1.26 45.96 16.80
C GLY A 154 2.09 44.72 17.10
N TRP A 155 3.36 44.90 17.51
CA TRP A 155 4.32 43.78 17.61
C TRP A 155 3.98 42.78 18.71
N GLU A 156 3.68 43.24 19.91
CA GLU A 156 3.29 42.39 21.03
C GLU A 156 2.03 41.58 20.70
N HIS A 157 1.04 42.28 20.09
CA HIS A 157 -0.20 41.65 19.67
C HIS A 157 0.05 40.57 18.59
N LEU A 158 0.98 40.80 17.65
CA LEU A 158 1.39 39.80 16.64
C LEU A 158 1.97 38.55 17.32
N LEU A 159 2.92 38.71 18.25
CA LEU A 159 3.55 37.57 18.94
C LEU A 159 2.54 36.73 19.72
N ASN A 160 1.65 37.42 20.48
CA ASN A 160 0.60 36.75 21.25
C ASN A 160 -0.42 36.02 20.35
N THR A 161 -0.83 36.67 19.25
CA THR A 161 -1.76 36.04 18.31
C THR A 161 -1.14 34.85 17.55
N LEU A 162 0.12 34.97 17.15
CA LEU A 162 0.86 33.86 16.54
C LEU A 162 0.92 32.66 17.50
N ASP A 163 1.18 32.93 18.79
CA ASP A 163 1.22 31.90 19.83
C ASP A 163 -0.15 31.19 20.00
N GLN A 164 -1.23 31.98 20.01
CA GLN A 164 -2.60 31.47 20.12
C GLN A 164 -2.98 30.63 18.89
N VAL A 165 -2.65 31.06 17.66
CA VAL A 165 -2.90 30.30 16.43
C VAL A 165 -2.16 28.97 16.47
N LEU A 166 -0.88 28.98 16.86
CA LEU A 166 -0.08 27.76 16.94
C LEU A 166 -0.53 26.82 18.07
N ALA A 167 -1.13 27.34 19.14
CA ALA A 167 -1.71 26.51 20.19
C ALA A 167 -2.92 25.70 19.71
N GLN A 168 -3.60 26.15 18.65
CA GLN A 168 -4.75 25.45 18.06
C GLN A 168 -4.35 24.42 16.97
N VAL A 169 -3.10 24.44 16.50
CA VAL A 169 -2.61 23.45 15.56
C VAL A 169 -2.53 22.09 16.27
N PRO A 170 -3.14 21.04 15.71
CA PRO A 170 -3.07 19.70 16.30
C PRO A 170 -1.62 19.27 16.56
N GLU A 171 -1.37 18.69 17.72
CA GLU A 171 -0.06 18.12 17.99
C GLU A 171 0.19 16.93 17.06
N PRO A 172 1.33 16.90 16.37
CA PRO A 172 1.65 15.79 15.50
C PRO A 172 2.01 14.56 16.31
N ASP A 173 1.66 13.38 15.80
CA ASP A 173 2.00 12.11 16.42
C ASP A 173 3.52 11.81 16.28
N PRO A 174 4.29 11.78 17.39
CA PRO A 174 5.70 11.47 17.36
C PRO A 174 6.01 10.01 17.03
N GLU A 175 5.04 9.10 17.20
CA GLU A 175 5.15 7.67 16.89
C GLU A 175 4.59 7.31 15.50
N ALA A 176 4.11 8.31 14.75
CA ALA A 176 3.68 8.11 13.38
C ALA A 176 4.85 7.67 12.49
N ARG A 177 4.51 7.10 11.35
CA ARG A 177 5.50 6.79 10.31
C ARG A 177 6.12 8.06 9.74
N VAL A 178 7.43 8.03 9.57
CA VAL A 178 8.20 9.17 9.04
C VAL A 178 7.94 9.35 7.56
N ARG A 179 7.68 10.60 7.14
CA ARG A 179 7.80 11.08 5.77
C ARG A 179 8.38 12.50 5.80
N LEU A 180 9.61 12.64 5.34
CA LEU A 180 10.29 13.93 5.21
C LEU A 180 10.54 14.21 3.73
N TRP A 181 9.87 15.21 3.18
CA TRP A 181 10.10 15.69 1.83
C TRP A 181 11.36 16.53 1.78
N ILE A 182 12.28 16.17 0.87
CA ILE A 182 13.58 16.83 0.73
C ILE A 182 13.41 18.12 -0.08
N ASP A 183 13.84 19.23 0.49
CA ASP A 183 13.87 20.53 -0.18
C ASP A 183 15.27 20.90 -0.69
N ARG A 184 16.34 20.41 -0.06
CA ARG A 184 17.74 20.61 -0.48
C ARG A 184 18.59 19.38 -0.22
N SER A 185 19.58 19.18 -1.10
CA SER A 185 20.65 18.19 -0.94
C SER A 185 21.99 18.87 -1.23
N PHE A 186 22.99 18.62 -0.40
CA PHE A 186 24.34 19.15 -0.59
C PHE A 186 25.39 18.28 0.10
N SER A 187 26.62 18.37 -0.37
CA SER A 187 27.77 17.70 0.26
C SER A 187 28.46 18.61 1.25
N ILE A 188 28.80 18.07 2.42
CA ILE A 188 29.69 18.72 3.39
C ILE A 188 31.01 17.94 3.43
N ARG A 189 32.11 18.65 3.23
CA ARG A 189 33.46 18.05 3.26
C ARG A 189 33.69 17.33 4.60
N GLY A 190 34.01 16.03 4.54
CA GLY A 190 34.21 15.18 5.72
C GLY A 190 32.95 14.63 6.39
N ALA A 191 31.78 15.21 6.12
CA ALA A 191 30.50 14.73 6.65
C ALA A 191 29.68 13.90 5.64
N GLY A 192 29.86 14.14 4.33
CA GLY A 192 29.09 13.48 3.27
C GLY A 192 27.82 14.24 2.90
N THR A 193 26.81 13.52 2.43
CA THR A 193 25.55 14.12 1.95
C THR A 193 24.64 14.50 3.09
N VAL A 194 24.18 15.74 3.06
CA VAL A 194 23.17 16.27 3.97
C VAL A 194 21.96 16.67 3.15
N VAL A 195 20.79 16.20 3.57
CA VAL A 195 19.51 16.62 3.02
C VAL A 195 18.73 17.41 4.07
N THR A 196 17.91 18.35 3.64
CA THR A 196 17.06 19.11 4.52
C THR A 196 15.60 18.98 4.12
N GLY A 197 14.71 19.11 5.11
CA GLY A 197 13.27 19.06 4.91
C GLY A 197 12.51 19.38 6.19
N THR A 198 11.19 19.54 6.08
CA THR A 198 10.28 19.69 7.22
C THR A 198 9.72 18.33 7.60
N LEU A 199 9.93 17.92 8.84
CA LEU A 199 9.36 16.72 9.43
C LEU A 199 7.95 17.04 9.96
N THR A 200 6.92 16.48 9.34
CA THR A 200 5.52 16.76 9.69
C THR A 200 4.94 15.76 10.67
N ALA A 201 5.42 14.53 10.71
CA ALA A 201 4.98 13.47 11.61
C ALA A 201 6.10 12.44 11.84
N GLY A 202 6.02 11.69 12.92
CA GLY A 202 7.02 10.71 13.32
C GLY A 202 8.27 11.34 13.90
N THR A 203 9.14 10.53 14.47
CA THR A 203 10.43 10.97 15.06
C THR A 203 11.59 10.40 14.27
N LEU A 204 12.53 11.26 13.88
CA LEU A 204 13.81 10.87 13.30
C LEU A 204 14.85 10.70 14.40
N ARG A 205 15.56 9.58 14.39
CA ARG A 205 16.65 9.27 15.33
C ARG A 205 17.95 9.04 14.60
N ARG A 206 19.06 9.36 15.24
CA ARG A 206 20.37 8.98 14.74
C ARG A 206 20.47 7.45 14.62
N HIS A 207 21.03 6.97 13.51
CA HIS A 207 21.15 5.56 13.11
C HIS A 207 19.87 4.90 12.58
N ASP A 208 18.77 5.63 12.46
CA ASP A 208 17.56 5.11 11.83
C ASP A 208 17.86 4.57 10.43
N ARG A 209 17.13 3.52 10.08
CA ARG A 209 17.02 3.02 8.71
C ARG A 209 15.79 3.64 8.09
N LEU A 210 15.96 4.26 6.95
CA LEU A 210 14.90 4.86 6.16
C LEU A 210 15.00 4.36 4.72
N ASP A 211 13.95 4.59 3.94
CA ASP A 211 13.99 4.47 2.50
C ASP A 211 14.04 5.87 1.88
N LEU A 212 14.97 6.07 0.98
CA LEU A 212 14.98 7.22 0.08
C LEU A 212 14.15 6.84 -1.15
N VAL A 213 13.07 7.57 -1.38
CA VAL A 213 12.19 7.41 -2.54
C VAL A 213 12.40 8.62 -3.46
N GLY A 214 12.90 8.39 -4.65
CA GLY A 214 13.27 9.44 -5.59
C GLY A 214 13.14 9.03 -7.05
N VAL A 215 13.83 9.78 -7.92
CA VAL A 215 13.84 9.55 -9.38
C VAL A 215 14.38 8.16 -9.72
N ASP A 216 15.40 7.71 -9.01
CA ASP A 216 16.04 6.40 -9.20
C ASP A 216 15.30 5.25 -8.51
N GLY A 217 14.06 5.50 -8.04
CA GLY A 217 13.25 4.53 -7.33
C GLY A 217 13.43 4.58 -5.81
N ARG A 218 13.30 3.42 -5.16
CA ARG A 218 13.41 3.26 -3.70
C ARG A 218 14.73 2.59 -3.34
N ARG A 219 15.46 3.15 -2.38
CA ARG A 219 16.68 2.53 -1.82
C ARG A 219 16.76 2.73 -0.31
N PRO A 220 17.28 1.75 0.45
CA PRO A 220 17.52 1.89 1.87
C PRO A 220 18.69 2.84 2.13
N VAL A 221 18.55 3.68 3.16
CA VAL A 221 19.57 4.62 3.62
C VAL A 221 19.68 4.59 5.15
N ARG A 222 20.79 5.08 5.69
CA ARG A 222 20.97 5.23 7.15
C ARG A 222 21.26 6.66 7.53
N VAL A 223 20.63 7.09 8.61
CA VAL A 223 20.88 8.38 9.24
C VAL A 223 22.21 8.31 10.00
N ARG A 224 23.22 9.09 9.54
CA ARG A 224 24.51 9.23 10.22
C ARG A 224 24.46 10.27 11.33
N GLY A 225 23.74 11.35 11.12
CA GLY A 225 23.59 12.45 12.06
C GLY A 225 22.38 13.30 11.76
N LEU A 226 21.93 14.04 12.74
CA LEU A 226 20.80 14.94 12.66
C LEU A 226 21.20 16.31 13.19
N GLN A 227 20.68 17.36 12.55
CA GLN A 227 20.76 18.72 13.06
C GLN A 227 19.38 19.39 12.98
N SER A 228 19.08 20.19 13.98
CA SER A 228 17.93 21.12 14.01
C SER A 228 18.46 22.45 14.53
N ARG A 229 18.04 23.56 13.93
CA ARG A 229 18.50 24.92 14.31
C ARG A 229 20.05 25.08 14.31
N ASN A 230 20.73 24.44 13.39
CA ASN A 230 22.20 24.39 13.27
C ASN A 230 22.90 23.65 14.45
N GLU A 231 22.17 22.98 15.33
CA GLU A 231 22.71 22.21 16.44
C GLU A 231 22.61 20.71 16.15
N SER A 232 23.64 19.95 16.52
CA SER A 232 23.62 18.50 16.42
C SER A 232 22.72 17.91 17.50
N VAL A 233 21.74 17.08 17.10
CA VAL A 233 20.76 16.50 18.02
C VAL A 233 20.69 14.98 17.84
N PRO A 234 20.36 14.21 18.90
CA PRO A 234 20.20 12.76 18.80
C PRO A 234 18.91 12.36 18.11
N LEU A 235 17.90 13.21 18.14
CA LEU A 235 16.58 12.99 17.53
C LEU A 235 15.96 14.33 17.11
N VAL A 236 15.02 14.24 16.15
CA VAL A 236 14.17 15.36 15.74
C VAL A 236 12.73 14.88 15.84
N THR A 237 11.94 15.60 16.63
CA THR A 237 10.48 15.41 16.76
C THR A 237 9.73 16.14 15.64
N PRO A 238 8.47 15.79 15.35
CA PRO A 238 7.70 16.43 14.29
C PRO A 238 7.46 17.93 14.52
N HIS A 239 6.97 18.57 13.47
CA HIS A 239 6.87 20.02 13.28
C HIS A 239 8.23 20.72 13.36
N ALA A 240 9.30 20.05 12.97
CA ALA A 240 10.65 20.60 12.97
C ALA A 240 11.29 20.58 11.58
N ARG A 241 12.14 21.55 11.33
CA ARG A 241 13.06 21.48 10.21
C ARG A 241 14.27 20.63 10.60
N ALA A 242 14.54 19.61 9.80
CA ALA A 242 15.62 18.67 10.00
C ALA A 242 16.67 18.78 8.91
N ALA A 243 17.94 18.73 9.28
CA ALA A 243 19.04 18.40 8.40
C ALA A 243 19.50 16.97 8.73
N VAL A 244 19.43 16.09 7.75
CA VAL A 244 19.69 14.66 7.89
C VAL A 244 20.97 14.32 7.11
N ASN A 245 22.00 13.91 7.81
CA ASN A 245 23.22 13.40 7.19
C ASN A 245 23.00 11.93 6.84
N LEU A 246 23.11 11.60 5.55
CA LEU A 246 22.93 10.26 4.99
C LEU A 246 24.27 9.55 4.83
N ARG A 247 24.32 8.28 5.20
CA ARG A 247 25.50 7.46 5.03
C ARG A 247 25.55 6.87 3.62
N GLU A 248 26.70 6.98 2.96
CA GLU A 248 27.01 6.30 1.69
C GLU A 248 26.04 6.62 0.53
N VAL A 249 25.53 7.85 0.52
CA VAL A 249 24.66 8.35 -0.55
C VAL A 249 25.33 9.55 -1.20
N PRO A 250 25.58 9.56 -2.51
CA PRO A 250 26.09 10.74 -3.21
C PRO A 250 25.05 11.86 -3.23
N ALA A 251 25.48 13.11 -3.10
CA ALA A 251 24.55 14.25 -3.06
C ALA A 251 23.79 14.45 -4.38
N GLU A 252 24.46 14.18 -5.50
CA GLU A 252 23.91 14.22 -6.86
C GLU A 252 22.82 13.16 -7.13
N ALA A 253 22.74 12.13 -6.28
CA ALA A 253 21.70 11.11 -6.35
C ALA A 253 20.49 11.41 -5.46
N VAL A 254 20.42 12.61 -4.88
CA VAL A 254 19.30 13.05 -4.04
C VAL A 254 18.84 14.42 -4.49
N HIS A 255 17.57 14.51 -4.87
CA HIS A 255 17.01 15.71 -5.47
C HIS A 255 15.90 16.30 -4.61
N ARG A 256 15.61 17.58 -4.83
CA ARG A 256 14.39 18.20 -4.31
C ARG A 256 13.16 17.45 -4.80
N GLY A 257 12.25 17.15 -3.90
CA GLY A 257 11.06 16.35 -4.19
C GLY A 257 11.23 14.85 -3.99
N ASP A 258 12.43 14.38 -3.62
CA ASP A 258 12.60 13.05 -3.07
C ASP A 258 12.11 13.03 -1.62
N ALA A 259 11.87 11.85 -1.07
CA ALA A 259 11.39 11.71 0.30
C ALA A 259 12.18 10.65 1.08
N LEU A 260 12.44 10.95 2.36
CA LEU A 260 12.86 9.94 3.34
C LEU A 260 11.62 9.42 4.06
N VAL A 261 11.44 8.09 4.07
CA VAL A 261 10.26 7.45 4.65
C VAL A 261 10.63 6.28 5.54
N SER A 262 9.77 5.98 6.53
CA SER A 262 9.87 4.75 7.32
C SER A 262 9.83 3.52 6.42
N PRO A 263 10.73 2.52 6.60
CA PRO A 263 10.79 1.34 5.76
C PRO A 263 9.47 0.58 5.78
N ASP A 264 9.04 0.12 4.60
CA ASP A 264 7.82 -0.68 4.40
C ASP A 264 6.51 -0.09 4.95
N ALA A 265 6.53 1.16 5.41
CA ALA A 265 5.38 1.81 6.02
C ALA A 265 4.54 2.63 5.01
N TRP A 266 5.05 2.93 3.84
CA TRP A 266 4.40 3.78 2.84
C TRP A 266 4.13 3.03 1.54
N PRO A 267 2.94 3.21 0.93
CA PRO A 267 2.73 2.78 -0.44
C PRO A 267 3.51 3.70 -1.38
N ILE A 268 4.22 3.13 -2.32
CA ILE A 268 4.95 3.86 -3.36
C ILE A 268 4.09 3.81 -4.62
N VAL A 269 3.48 4.94 -4.95
CA VAL A 269 2.31 5.03 -5.82
C VAL A 269 2.64 5.75 -7.11
N ILE A 270 2.29 5.16 -8.24
CA ILE A 270 2.31 5.80 -9.57
C ILE A 270 0.90 6.24 -9.99
N GLN A 271 -0.12 5.46 -9.62
CA GLN A 271 -1.49 5.68 -10.03
C GLN A 271 -2.42 5.72 -8.82
N PHE A 272 -3.27 6.72 -8.73
CA PHE A 272 -4.18 6.92 -7.61
C PHE A 272 -5.42 7.71 -8.05
N ASP A 273 -6.50 7.61 -7.27
CA ASP A 273 -7.72 8.33 -7.54
C ASP A 273 -7.88 9.51 -6.58
N VAL A 274 -8.40 10.61 -7.10
CA VAL A 274 -8.53 11.87 -6.39
C VAL A 274 -9.92 12.48 -6.50
N ARG A 275 -10.25 13.32 -5.52
CA ARG A 275 -11.40 14.25 -5.54
C ARG A 275 -10.87 15.68 -5.64
N ARG A 276 -11.53 16.50 -6.44
CA ARG A 276 -11.31 17.95 -6.48
C ARG A 276 -11.75 18.58 -5.15
N THR A 277 -10.97 19.51 -4.65
CA THR A 277 -11.29 20.27 -3.44
C THR A 277 -11.49 21.75 -3.72
N THR A 278 -10.84 22.27 -4.76
CA THR A 278 -10.95 23.65 -5.19
C THR A 278 -10.52 23.79 -6.66
N GLY A 279 -10.81 24.93 -7.28
CA GLY A 279 -10.39 25.27 -8.65
C GLY A 279 -11.27 24.65 -9.74
N ALA A 280 -10.71 24.46 -10.93
CA ALA A 280 -11.41 23.97 -12.11
C ALA A 280 -11.81 22.50 -11.99
N GLY A 281 -12.93 22.10 -12.61
CA GLY A 281 -13.35 20.72 -12.72
C GLY A 281 -12.48 19.90 -13.66
N PHE A 282 -12.46 18.59 -13.48
CA PHE A 282 -11.60 17.72 -14.31
C PHE A 282 -11.97 17.71 -15.79
N ASP A 283 -13.22 18.06 -16.13
CA ASP A 283 -13.66 18.18 -17.53
C ASP A 283 -13.01 19.39 -18.24
N ASP A 284 -12.60 20.41 -17.49
CA ASP A 284 -11.98 21.64 -17.97
C ASP A 284 -10.44 21.61 -17.91
N LEU A 285 -9.86 20.57 -17.33
CA LEU A 285 -8.42 20.47 -17.12
C LEU A 285 -7.70 19.79 -18.30
N PRO A 286 -6.46 20.21 -18.62
CA PRO A 286 -5.62 19.51 -19.59
C PRO A 286 -5.32 18.08 -19.14
N GLN A 287 -5.11 17.18 -20.11
CA GLN A 287 -4.76 15.79 -19.82
C GLN A 287 -3.35 15.61 -19.20
N GLN A 288 -2.47 16.59 -19.38
CA GLN A 288 -1.12 16.59 -18.81
C GLN A 288 -0.96 17.77 -17.87
N LEU A 289 -0.60 17.48 -16.63
CA LEU A 289 -0.45 18.46 -15.57
C LEU A 289 0.83 18.20 -14.76
N MET A 290 1.21 19.19 -13.96
CA MET A 290 2.19 19.05 -12.88
C MET A 290 1.44 18.84 -11.57
N VAL A 291 1.76 17.77 -10.88
CA VAL A 291 1.29 17.48 -9.51
C VAL A 291 2.34 17.95 -8.53
N HIS A 292 1.93 18.80 -7.59
CA HIS A 292 2.76 19.24 -6.46
C HIS A 292 2.28 18.62 -5.17
N VAL A 293 3.20 18.01 -4.42
CA VAL A 293 2.97 17.46 -3.08
C VAL A 293 4.24 17.53 -2.24
N GLY A 294 4.15 18.05 -1.02
CA GLY A 294 5.33 18.36 -0.23
C GLY A 294 6.30 19.24 -1.03
N THR A 295 7.54 18.79 -1.25
CA THR A 295 8.52 19.50 -2.10
C THR A 295 8.60 18.93 -3.52
N ALA A 296 7.83 17.88 -3.83
CA ALA A 296 7.83 17.24 -5.14
C ALA A 296 6.98 17.99 -6.15
N ALA A 297 7.46 18.03 -7.39
CA ALA A 297 6.73 18.47 -8.59
C ALA A 297 6.92 17.39 -9.66
N VAL A 298 5.85 16.68 -10.02
CA VAL A 298 5.92 15.52 -10.92
C VAL A 298 4.90 15.67 -12.05
N PRO A 299 5.31 15.47 -13.32
CA PRO A 299 4.36 15.39 -14.42
C PRO A 299 3.35 14.25 -14.18
N ALA A 300 2.11 14.48 -14.55
CA ALA A 300 1.04 13.52 -14.42
C ALA A 300 0.09 13.56 -15.61
N ARG A 301 -0.48 12.39 -15.93
CA ARG A 301 -1.61 12.26 -16.84
C ARG A 301 -2.90 12.17 -16.04
N VAL A 302 -3.90 12.94 -16.46
CA VAL A 302 -5.22 12.97 -15.86
C VAL A 302 -6.19 12.14 -16.71
N ARG A 303 -6.96 11.28 -16.06
CA ARG A 303 -8.10 10.58 -16.62
C ARG A 303 -9.35 10.96 -15.82
N PRO A 304 -10.16 11.90 -16.31
CA PRO A 304 -11.42 12.27 -15.66
C PRO A 304 -12.38 11.08 -15.57
N PHE A 305 -13.16 11.04 -14.49
CA PHE A 305 -14.32 10.16 -14.34
C PHE A 305 -15.62 10.97 -14.41
N ASP A 306 -15.60 12.13 -13.78
CA ASP A 306 -16.61 13.17 -13.78
C ASP A 306 -15.95 14.53 -13.45
N HIS A 307 -16.76 15.57 -13.23
CA HIS A 307 -16.30 16.91 -12.87
C HIS A 307 -15.48 16.95 -11.57
N GLU A 308 -15.76 16.05 -10.61
CA GLU A 308 -15.18 16.06 -9.26
C GLU A 308 -14.09 15.01 -9.05
N HIS A 309 -14.04 13.95 -9.87
CA HIS A 309 -13.18 12.80 -9.64
C HIS A 309 -12.36 12.44 -10.86
N ALA A 310 -11.11 12.07 -10.63
CA ALA A 310 -10.20 11.63 -11.67
C ALA A 310 -9.20 10.59 -11.15
N ARG A 311 -8.57 9.88 -12.09
CA ARG A 311 -7.36 9.11 -11.88
C ARG A 311 -6.16 9.89 -12.35
N LEU A 312 -5.16 9.99 -11.48
CA LEU A 312 -3.86 10.55 -11.83
C LEU A 312 -2.85 9.43 -12.01
N THR A 313 -2.01 9.55 -13.04
CA THR A 313 -0.87 8.67 -13.29
C THR A 313 0.38 9.52 -13.37
N LEU A 314 1.29 9.36 -12.43
CA LEU A 314 2.54 10.11 -12.32
C LEU A 314 3.62 9.52 -13.24
N ASP A 315 4.56 10.34 -13.66
CA ASP A 315 5.75 9.89 -14.40
C ASP A 315 6.78 9.20 -13.50
N ARG A 316 6.73 9.44 -12.18
CA ARG A 316 7.50 8.68 -11.18
C ARG A 316 6.68 8.38 -9.93
N ALA A 317 7.03 7.32 -9.24
CA ALA A 317 6.34 6.92 -8.02
C ALA A 317 6.64 7.86 -6.84
N LEU A 318 5.63 8.09 -6.00
CA LEU A 318 5.72 8.90 -4.79
C LEU A 318 5.15 8.16 -3.58
N PRO A 319 5.64 8.42 -2.35
CA PRO A 319 5.07 7.89 -1.11
C PRO A 319 3.82 8.70 -0.73
N LEU A 320 2.67 8.31 -1.29
CA LEU A 320 1.38 8.97 -1.04
C LEU A 320 0.50 8.12 -0.13
N GLN A 321 -0.46 8.79 0.51
CA GLN A 321 -1.50 8.14 1.33
C GLN A 321 -2.87 8.75 1.02
N VAL A 322 -3.92 8.09 1.48
CA VAL A 322 -5.27 8.65 1.52
C VAL A 322 -5.23 9.94 2.35
N ASP A 323 -5.97 10.93 1.91
CA ASP A 323 -6.07 12.29 2.49
C ASP A 323 -4.91 13.25 2.13
N ASP A 324 -3.86 12.80 1.43
CA ASP A 324 -2.84 13.73 0.94
C ASP A 324 -3.46 14.80 0.03
N ARG A 325 -3.07 16.05 0.25
CA ARG A 325 -3.48 17.22 -0.55
C ARG A 325 -2.44 17.50 -1.60
N LEU A 326 -2.90 17.73 -2.82
CA LEU A 326 -2.06 17.95 -3.99
C LEU A 326 -2.54 19.20 -4.73
N VAL A 327 -1.62 19.88 -5.38
CA VAL A 327 -1.91 21.04 -6.24
C VAL A 327 -1.64 20.67 -7.68
N LEU A 328 -2.60 20.98 -8.56
CA LEU A 328 -2.50 20.77 -10.01
C LEU A 328 -2.21 22.08 -10.73
N ARG A 329 -1.20 22.04 -11.63
CA ARG A 329 -0.78 23.18 -12.46
C ARG A 329 -0.49 22.74 -13.89
N THR A 330 -0.51 23.67 -14.84
CA THR A 330 0.04 23.41 -16.17
C THR A 330 1.56 23.30 -16.12
N PRO A 331 2.19 22.44 -16.95
CA PRO A 331 3.66 22.47 -17.12
C PRO A 331 4.12 23.85 -17.53
N GLY A 332 5.11 24.41 -16.77
CA GLY A 332 5.61 25.78 -17.01
C GLY A 332 4.64 26.92 -16.63
N GLY A 333 3.40 26.61 -16.24
CA GLY A 333 2.41 27.61 -15.83
C GLY A 333 2.69 28.21 -14.46
N HIS A 334 2.09 29.37 -14.19
CA HIS A 334 2.27 30.14 -12.95
C HIS A 334 1.00 30.21 -12.09
N VAL A 335 -0.06 29.49 -12.46
CA VAL A 335 -1.38 29.53 -11.81
C VAL A 335 -1.73 28.16 -11.26
N VAL A 336 -2.34 28.11 -10.08
CA VAL A 336 -2.99 26.93 -9.52
C VAL A 336 -4.29 26.68 -10.30
N LEU A 337 -4.42 25.50 -10.91
CA LEU A 337 -5.62 25.12 -11.64
C LEU A 337 -6.66 24.48 -10.71
N ALA A 338 -6.21 23.58 -9.86
CA ALA A 338 -7.07 22.89 -8.90
C ALA A 338 -6.27 22.38 -7.70
N GLY A 339 -6.95 22.28 -6.57
CA GLY A 339 -6.56 21.47 -5.44
C GLY A 339 -7.28 20.14 -5.45
N VAL A 340 -6.59 19.06 -5.12
CA VAL A 340 -7.18 17.72 -5.07
C VAL A 340 -6.75 16.95 -3.82
N GLN A 341 -7.57 16.00 -3.42
CA GLN A 341 -7.34 15.12 -2.29
C GLN A 341 -7.27 13.67 -2.77
N VAL A 342 -6.29 12.93 -2.28
CA VAL A 342 -6.14 11.50 -2.57
C VAL A 342 -7.23 10.70 -1.86
N LEU A 343 -8.00 9.93 -2.61
CA LEU A 343 -9.06 9.05 -2.10
C LEU A 343 -8.65 7.58 -2.10
N ASP A 344 -7.81 7.16 -3.06
CA ASP A 344 -7.39 5.77 -3.18
C ASP A 344 -5.98 5.68 -3.75
N VAL A 345 -5.08 5.05 -3.02
CA VAL A 345 -3.65 4.85 -3.39
C VAL A 345 -3.39 3.50 -4.06
N ASP A 346 -4.41 2.64 -4.13
CA ASP A 346 -4.36 1.33 -4.78
C ASP A 346 -5.69 1.07 -5.52
N PRO A 347 -5.98 1.89 -6.57
CA PRO A 347 -7.25 1.85 -7.26
C PRO A 347 -7.37 0.62 -8.17
N PRO A 348 -8.60 0.09 -8.39
CA PRO A 348 -8.82 -1.04 -9.26
C PRO A 348 -8.51 -0.71 -10.72
N ALA A 349 -8.06 -1.71 -11.47
CA ALA A 349 -7.83 -1.56 -12.91
C ALA A 349 -9.17 -1.31 -13.64
N LEU A 350 -9.18 -0.33 -14.54
CA LEU A 350 -10.35 -0.01 -15.37
C LEU A 350 -10.20 -0.70 -16.73
N ARG A 351 -10.87 -1.83 -16.91
CA ARG A 351 -10.72 -2.72 -18.08
C ARG A 351 -11.89 -2.67 -19.05
N ARG A 352 -13.09 -2.28 -18.60
CA ARG A 352 -14.33 -2.32 -19.37
C ARG A 352 -14.90 -0.93 -19.62
N ARG A 353 -15.66 -0.78 -20.70
CA ARG A 353 -16.45 0.43 -20.93
C ARG A 353 -17.43 0.63 -19.76
N GLY A 354 -17.49 1.85 -19.24
CA GLY A 354 -18.34 2.18 -18.08
C GLY A 354 -17.66 2.01 -16.70
N ASP A 355 -16.45 1.42 -16.60
CA ASP A 355 -15.73 1.32 -15.32
C ASP A 355 -15.47 2.69 -14.70
N GLY A 356 -15.16 3.70 -15.53
CA GLY A 356 -14.94 5.07 -15.06
C GLY A 356 -16.19 5.67 -14.39
N ALA A 357 -17.35 5.52 -15.01
CA ALA A 357 -18.60 6.01 -14.44
C ALA A 357 -18.98 5.31 -13.13
N ARG A 358 -18.81 3.98 -13.06
CA ARG A 358 -18.99 3.24 -11.78
C ARG A 358 -18.00 3.73 -10.72
N ARG A 359 -16.76 3.94 -11.12
CA ARG A 359 -15.73 4.42 -10.21
C ARG A 359 -16.02 5.82 -9.67
N ALA A 360 -16.58 6.71 -10.48
CA ALA A 360 -17.04 8.04 -10.03
C ALA A 360 -18.05 7.91 -8.88
N VAL A 361 -19.04 7.05 -9.05
CA VAL A 361 -20.06 6.80 -8.01
C VAL A 361 -19.44 6.26 -6.73
N ASP A 362 -18.50 5.30 -6.83
CA ASP A 362 -17.78 4.76 -5.67
C ASP A 362 -16.99 5.85 -4.94
N LEU A 363 -16.28 6.71 -5.69
CA LEU A 363 -15.47 7.78 -5.12
C LEU A 363 -16.32 8.88 -4.48
N ALA A 364 -17.49 9.20 -5.07
CA ALA A 364 -18.41 10.19 -4.52
C ALA A 364 -18.92 9.80 -3.11
N ASN A 365 -19.07 8.51 -2.85
CA ASN A 365 -19.54 7.99 -1.56
C ASN A 365 -18.41 7.78 -0.53
N ARG A 366 -17.14 8.02 -0.89
CA ARG A 366 -16.02 7.84 0.05
C ARG A 366 -15.93 9.02 1.02
N PRO A 367 -15.83 8.76 2.33
CA PRO A 367 -15.59 9.81 3.31
C PRO A 367 -14.17 10.39 3.17
N VAL A 368 -14.01 11.62 3.66
CA VAL A 368 -12.70 12.25 3.85
C VAL A 368 -11.91 11.43 4.88
N GLY A 369 -10.62 11.21 4.63
CA GLY A 369 -9.78 10.35 5.48
C GLY A 369 -9.95 8.85 5.23
N GLY A 370 -10.86 8.46 4.33
CA GLY A 370 -11.15 7.07 3.98
C GLY A 370 -11.95 6.32 5.06
N ASP A 371 -12.35 5.11 4.72
CA ASP A 371 -13.07 4.21 5.61
C ASP A 371 -12.49 2.79 5.53
N PRO A 372 -11.94 2.25 6.64
CA PRO A 372 -11.40 0.90 6.67
C PRO A 372 -12.38 -0.20 6.27
N ALA A 373 -13.68 -0.08 6.63
CA ALA A 373 -14.69 -1.08 6.28
C ALA A 373 -14.89 -1.14 4.76
N THR A 374 -15.03 0.03 4.12
CA THR A 374 -15.16 0.15 2.65
C THR A 374 -13.94 -0.43 1.93
N GLU A 375 -12.71 -0.19 2.45
CA GLU A 375 -11.50 -0.71 1.83
C GLU A 375 -11.41 -2.24 1.95
N VAL A 376 -11.81 -2.81 3.09
CA VAL A 376 -11.87 -4.26 3.28
C VAL A 376 -12.95 -4.87 2.38
N ALA A 377 -14.16 -4.30 2.34
CA ALA A 377 -15.26 -4.80 1.51
C ALA A 377 -14.89 -4.82 0.02
N ARG A 378 -14.23 -3.76 -0.47
CA ARG A 378 -13.80 -3.65 -1.88
C ARG A 378 -12.79 -4.73 -2.29
N ARG A 379 -11.95 -5.18 -1.36
CA ARG A 379 -10.91 -6.21 -1.62
C ARG A 379 -11.30 -7.59 -1.08
N GLY A 380 -12.38 -7.67 -0.33
CA GLY A 380 -12.86 -8.85 0.35
C GLY A 380 -12.10 -9.17 1.64
N ALA A 381 -10.79 -9.01 1.63
CA ALA A 381 -9.94 -9.18 2.81
C ALA A 381 -8.69 -8.32 2.72
N MET A 382 -8.22 -7.82 3.87
CA MET A 382 -6.97 -7.05 4.00
C MET A 382 -6.30 -7.33 5.35
N ARG A 383 -5.00 -7.12 5.42
CA ARG A 383 -4.29 -7.06 6.71
C ARG A 383 -4.45 -5.67 7.32
N PRO A 384 -4.64 -5.53 8.64
CA PRO A 384 -4.75 -4.21 9.31
C PRO A 384 -3.58 -3.29 9.00
N GLU A 385 -2.36 -3.83 8.88
CA GLU A 385 -1.15 -3.06 8.55
C GLU A 385 -1.22 -2.43 7.16
N GLN A 386 -1.92 -3.05 6.20
CA GLN A 386 -2.09 -2.49 4.85
C GLN A 386 -3.01 -1.27 4.88
N LEU A 387 -4.08 -1.30 5.70
CA LEU A 387 -4.97 -0.15 5.89
C LEU A 387 -4.20 1.04 6.48
N TRP A 388 -3.39 0.79 7.50
CA TRP A 388 -2.52 1.81 8.08
C TRP A 388 -1.49 2.35 7.07
N ARG A 389 -0.90 1.49 6.24
CA ARG A 389 0.00 1.91 5.17
C ARG A 389 -0.69 2.82 4.15
N PHE A 390 -1.97 2.63 3.88
CA PHE A 390 -2.74 3.48 2.98
C PHE A 390 -3.09 4.86 3.59
N GLY A 391 -2.85 5.07 4.87
CA GLY A 391 -3.15 6.32 5.58
C GLY A 391 -4.46 6.30 6.35
N LEU A 392 -5.12 5.14 6.42
CA LEU A 392 -6.36 5.00 7.16
C LEU A 392 -6.10 4.93 8.67
N ALA A 393 -7.10 5.28 9.46
CA ALA A 393 -7.01 5.24 10.92
C ALA A 393 -6.55 3.87 11.43
N ARG A 394 -5.62 3.86 12.37
CA ARG A 394 -5.15 2.65 13.04
C ARG A 394 -6.20 2.21 14.05
N LEU A 395 -7.02 1.23 13.66
CA LEU A 395 -8.04 0.66 14.53
C LEU A 395 -7.45 -0.51 15.34
N THR A 396 -7.88 -0.64 16.58
CA THR A 396 -7.50 -1.76 17.48
C THR A 396 -8.39 -2.98 17.32
N ALA A 397 -9.55 -2.82 16.66
CA ALA A 397 -10.50 -3.89 16.38
C ALA A 397 -11.11 -3.70 14.98
N PRO A 398 -11.57 -4.76 14.33
CA PRO A 398 -12.22 -4.65 13.04
C PRO A 398 -13.53 -3.83 13.12
N PRO A 399 -13.84 -3.02 12.09
CA PRO A 399 -15.08 -2.26 12.04
C PRO A 399 -16.30 -3.17 11.88
N GLU A 400 -17.49 -2.58 11.99
CA GLU A 400 -18.75 -3.31 11.77
C GLU A 400 -18.79 -3.96 10.38
N GLY A 401 -19.34 -5.17 10.29
CA GLY A 401 -19.39 -5.95 9.05
C GLY A 401 -18.11 -6.71 8.72
N VAL A 402 -17.00 -6.41 9.39
CA VAL A 402 -15.70 -7.06 9.20
C VAL A 402 -15.43 -8.07 10.32
N ALA A 403 -14.82 -9.20 10.00
CA ALA A 403 -14.37 -10.20 10.96
C ALA A 403 -12.84 -10.30 10.94
N GLU A 404 -12.25 -10.47 12.12
CA GLU A 404 -10.83 -10.84 12.22
C GLU A 404 -10.68 -12.36 12.19
N LYS A 405 -9.85 -12.85 11.28
CA LYS A 405 -9.55 -14.27 11.08
C LYS A 405 -8.10 -14.46 10.66
N ASP A 406 -7.34 -15.17 11.46
CA ASP A 406 -5.95 -15.54 11.15
C ASP A 406 -5.06 -14.32 10.77
N GLY A 407 -5.26 -13.17 11.45
CA GLY A 407 -4.54 -11.91 11.18
C GLY A 407 -5.04 -11.14 9.94
N TRP A 408 -6.20 -11.52 9.39
CA TRP A 408 -6.88 -10.83 8.30
C TRP A 408 -8.17 -10.19 8.80
N TRP A 409 -8.46 -9.03 8.28
CA TRP A 409 -9.77 -8.42 8.33
C TRP A 409 -10.52 -8.78 7.07
N VAL A 410 -11.64 -9.49 7.22
CA VAL A 410 -12.41 -10.07 6.12
C VAL A 410 -13.83 -9.52 6.18
N ASP A 411 -14.32 -9.01 5.08
CA ASP A 411 -15.71 -8.60 4.95
C ASP A 411 -16.64 -9.83 5.04
N ARG A 412 -17.64 -9.78 5.92
CA ARG A 412 -18.52 -10.94 6.19
C ARG A 412 -19.40 -11.29 5.00
N ALA A 413 -19.87 -10.29 4.25
CA ALA A 413 -20.72 -10.51 3.09
C ALA A 413 -19.92 -11.14 1.95
N VAL A 414 -18.71 -10.63 1.71
CA VAL A 414 -17.80 -11.18 0.68
C VAL A 414 -17.35 -12.59 1.04
N LEU A 415 -17.01 -12.86 2.30
CA LEU A 415 -16.67 -14.21 2.76
C LEU A 415 -17.84 -15.18 2.52
N GLY A 416 -19.08 -14.73 2.80
CA GLY A 416 -20.29 -15.51 2.51
C GLY A 416 -20.48 -15.77 1.02
N ALA A 417 -20.22 -14.78 0.15
CA ALA A 417 -20.30 -14.93 -1.29
C ALA A 417 -19.25 -15.93 -1.83
N TRP A 418 -18.00 -15.82 -1.39
CA TRP A 418 -16.94 -16.77 -1.73
C TRP A 418 -17.29 -18.20 -1.28
N ALA A 419 -17.77 -18.35 -0.04
CA ALA A 419 -18.20 -19.64 0.52
C ALA A 419 -19.34 -20.26 -0.31
N ALA A 420 -20.34 -19.46 -0.67
CA ALA A 420 -21.46 -19.93 -1.50
C ALA A 420 -21.00 -20.32 -2.92
N SER A 421 -20.10 -19.55 -3.53
CA SER A 421 -19.54 -19.87 -4.85
C SER A 421 -18.76 -21.19 -4.83
N LEU A 422 -17.88 -21.34 -3.83
CA LEU A 422 -17.10 -22.56 -3.63
C LEU A 422 -18.02 -23.78 -3.40
N THR A 423 -19.05 -23.64 -2.57
CA THR A 423 -20.02 -24.69 -2.30
C THR A 423 -20.71 -25.17 -3.58
N ARG A 424 -21.23 -24.21 -4.40
CA ARG A 424 -21.85 -24.55 -5.69
C ARG A 424 -20.91 -25.27 -6.65
N ALA A 425 -19.64 -24.89 -6.65
CA ALA A 425 -18.63 -25.54 -7.50
C ALA A 425 -18.33 -26.97 -7.04
N VAL A 426 -18.21 -27.19 -5.74
CA VAL A 426 -18.01 -28.51 -5.15
C VAL A 426 -19.22 -29.41 -5.41
N ASP A 427 -20.45 -28.90 -5.23
CA ASP A 427 -21.66 -29.67 -5.51
C ASP A 427 -21.75 -30.08 -6.98
N ARG A 428 -21.47 -29.17 -7.92
CA ARG A 428 -21.42 -29.49 -9.36
C ARG A 428 -20.42 -30.60 -9.69
N VAL A 429 -19.21 -30.57 -9.09
CA VAL A 429 -18.22 -31.63 -9.29
C VAL A 429 -18.75 -32.95 -8.75
N HIS A 430 -19.38 -32.94 -7.59
CA HIS A 430 -19.94 -34.15 -6.99
C HIS A 430 -21.14 -34.73 -7.78
N GLU A 431 -21.92 -33.90 -8.46
CA GLU A 431 -23.03 -34.31 -9.32
C GLU A 431 -22.54 -34.86 -10.66
N SER A 432 -21.60 -34.14 -11.31
CA SER A 432 -21.08 -34.52 -12.62
C SER A 432 -20.07 -35.67 -12.57
N GLU A 433 -19.31 -35.76 -11.48
CA GLU A 433 -18.27 -36.77 -11.27
C GLU A 433 -18.38 -37.41 -9.88
N PRO A 434 -19.35 -38.34 -9.69
CA PRO A 434 -19.61 -38.96 -8.37
C PRO A 434 -18.38 -39.66 -7.75
N LEU A 435 -17.42 -40.10 -8.59
CA LEU A 435 -16.16 -40.73 -8.17
C LEU A 435 -15.01 -39.73 -7.92
N SER A 436 -15.27 -38.43 -8.10
CA SER A 436 -14.27 -37.39 -7.83
C SER A 436 -14.08 -37.21 -6.32
N PRO A 437 -12.84 -37.06 -5.83
CA PRO A 437 -12.58 -36.76 -4.41
C PRO A 437 -13.08 -35.36 -4.00
N GLY A 438 -13.45 -34.51 -4.95
CA GLY A 438 -13.89 -33.14 -4.78
C GLY A 438 -13.25 -32.18 -5.79
N LEU A 439 -13.41 -30.89 -5.57
CA LEU A 439 -12.79 -29.83 -6.36
C LEU A 439 -11.32 -29.66 -5.92
N SER A 440 -10.35 -29.71 -6.82
CA SER A 440 -8.96 -29.52 -6.45
C SER A 440 -8.71 -28.11 -5.85
N ASP A 441 -7.75 -27.98 -4.92
CA ASP A 441 -7.40 -26.70 -4.33
C ASP A 441 -7.00 -25.66 -5.40
N GLY A 442 -6.34 -26.10 -6.50
CA GLY A 442 -6.02 -25.24 -7.63
C GLY A 442 -7.26 -24.70 -8.34
N ALA A 443 -8.23 -25.57 -8.63
CA ALA A 443 -9.48 -25.15 -9.26
C ALA A 443 -10.34 -24.28 -8.33
N ALA A 444 -10.30 -24.52 -7.02
CA ALA A 444 -10.95 -23.69 -6.02
C ALA A 444 -10.34 -22.28 -5.96
N LEU A 445 -9.01 -22.18 -6.00
CA LEU A 445 -8.29 -20.89 -6.05
C LEU A 445 -8.60 -20.15 -7.34
N ASP A 446 -8.60 -20.83 -8.48
CA ASP A 446 -8.92 -20.20 -9.77
C ASP A 446 -10.35 -19.68 -9.81
N LEU A 447 -11.30 -20.44 -9.28
CA LEU A 447 -12.70 -19.98 -9.13
C LEU A 447 -12.74 -18.67 -8.33
N LEU A 448 -12.17 -18.66 -7.13
CA LEU A 448 -12.24 -17.53 -6.20
C LEU A 448 -11.45 -16.30 -6.67
N ARG A 449 -10.43 -16.47 -7.50
CA ARG A 449 -9.69 -15.38 -8.16
C ARG A 449 -10.50 -14.66 -9.24
N HIS A 450 -11.54 -15.31 -9.76
CA HIS A 450 -12.42 -14.72 -10.77
C HIS A 450 -13.73 -14.14 -10.18
N GLU A 451 -13.92 -14.24 -8.86
CA GLU A 451 -15.01 -13.57 -8.15
C GLU A 451 -14.78 -12.04 -8.09
N ASP A 452 -15.81 -11.31 -7.72
CA ASP A 452 -15.76 -9.86 -7.52
C ASP A 452 -16.30 -9.52 -6.12
N PRO A 453 -15.42 -9.10 -5.19
CA PRO A 453 -13.97 -8.99 -5.31
C PRO A 453 -13.26 -10.36 -5.35
N PRO A 454 -12.08 -10.42 -6.00
CA PRO A 454 -11.31 -11.65 -6.08
C PRO A 454 -10.67 -12.01 -4.74
N LEU A 455 -10.42 -13.30 -4.51
CA LEU A 455 -9.65 -13.75 -3.34
C LEU A 455 -8.22 -13.17 -3.41
N PRO A 456 -7.79 -12.34 -2.46
CA PRO A 456 -6.52 -11.60 -2.58
C PRO A 456 -5.27 -12.48 -2.41
N GLU A 457 -5.33 -13.50 -1.56
CA GLU A 457 -4.21 -14.41 -1.32
C GLU A 457 -4.67 -15.86 -1.20
N ALA A 458 -3.85 -16.78 -1.71
CA ALA A 458 -4.13 -18.23 -1.67
C ALA A 458 -4.27 -18.77 -0.24
N ALA A 459 -3.57 -18.18 0.74
CA ALA A 459 -3.65 -18.54 2.14
C ALA A 459 -5.06 -18.45 2.73
N LEU A 460 -5.92 -17.59 2.17
CA LEU A 460 -7.31 -17.42 2.59
C LEU A 460 -8.24 -18.56 2.14
N LEU A 461 -7.82 -19.47 1.25
CA LEU A 461 -8.63 -20.61 0.81
C LEU A 461 -9.12 -21.45 2.00
N ALA A 462 -8.25 -21.74 2.96
CA ALA A 462 -8.61 -22.50 4.15
C ALA A 462 -9.72 -21.83 4.98
N LEU A 463 -9.71 -20.48 5.04
CA LEU A 463 -10.76 -19.72 5.69
C LEU A 463 -12.09 -19.85 4.95
N VAL A 464 -12.08 -19.72 3.62
CA VAL A 464 -13.29 -19.83 2.78
C VAL A 464 -13.87 -21.25 2.85
N VAL A 465 -13.00 -22.28 2.83
CA VAL A 465 -13.40 -23.69 3.00
C VAL A 465 -14.13 -23.90 4.34
N ARG A 466 -13.57 -23.38 5.44
CA ARG A 466 -14.22 -23.44 6.77
C ARG A 466 -15.54 -22.67 6.79
N ALA A 467 -15.57 -21.47 6.22
CA ALA A 467 -16.79 -20.66 6.17
C ALA A 467 -17.89 -21.31 5.32
N ALA A 468 -17.53 -22.07 4.29
CA ALA A 468 -18.42 -22.85 3.45
C ALA A 468 -18.93 -24.16 4.14
N GLY A 469 -18.43 -24.49 5.32
CA GLY A 469 -18.69 -25.78 5.95
C GLY A 469 -18.17 -26.98 5.14
N LEU A 470 -17.09 -26.76 4.37
CA LEU A 470 -16.41 -27.77 3.57
C LEU A 470 -15.12 -28.20 4.27
N GLU A 471 -14.49 -29.27 3.78
CA GLU A 471 -13.19 -29.75 4.21
C GLU A 471 -12.22 -29.87 3.03
N SER A 472 -10.94 -29.59 3.24
CA SER A 472 -9.87 -29.90 2.27
C SER A 472 -9.09 -31.11 2.75
N VAL A 473 -9.07 -32.15 1.92
CA VAL A 473 -8.40 -33.42 2.20
C VAL A 473 -7.55 -33.81 1.00
N ARG A 474 -6.22 -33.94 1.22
CA ARG A 474 -5.27 -34.33 0.18
C ARG A 474 -5.32 -33.47 -1.09
N GLY A 475 -5.53 -32.14 -0.91
CA GLY A 475 -5.56 -31.18 -2.03
C GLY A 475 -6.88 -31.13 -2.80
N ALA A 476 -7.97 -31.65 -2.20
CA ALA A 476 -9.32 -31.55 -2.75
C ALA A 476 -10.31 -31.02 -1.70
N VAL A 477 -11.11 -30.03 -2.10
CA VAL A 477 -12.20 -29.46 -1.30
C VAL A 477 -13.48 -30.27 -1.55
N ARG A 478 -14.14 -30.68 -0.47
CA ARG A 478 -15.32 -31.54 -0.53
C ARG A 478 -16.30 -31.29 0.62
N ARG A 479 -17.51 -31.89 0.55
CA ARG A 479 -18.46 -31.92 1.66
C ARG A 479 -17.92 -32.79 2.81
N PRO A 480 -18.07 -32.38 4.10
CA PRO A 480 -17.69 -33.19 5.24
C PRO A 480 -18.45 -34.54 5.28
N GLY A 481 -17.78 -35.58 5.77
CA GLY A 481 -18.39 -36.89 5.91
C GLY A 481 -18.67 -37.63 4.61
N ARG A 482 -18.30 -37.06 3.45
CA ARG A 482 -18.30 -37.81 2.20
C ARG A 482 -17.22 -38.87 2.31
N SER A 483 -17.64 -40.10 2.62
CA SER A 483 -16.76 -41.27 2.56
C SER A 483 -16.23 -41.41 1.12
N ASN A 484 -15.07 -42.06 0.98
CA ASN A 484 -14.57 -42.50 -0.35
C ASN A 484 -15.51 -43.60 -0.90
N ASP A 485 -16.81 -43.37 -0.78
CA ASP A 485 -17.82 -44.24 -1.34
C ASP A 485 -17.71 -44.18 -2.86
N LEU A 486 -17.42 -45.31 -3.45
CA LEU A 486 -17.22 -45.45 -4.89
C LEU A 486 -18.59 -45.55 -5.61
N GLY A 487 -19.68 -45.14 -4.95
CA GLY A 487 -21.02 -45.13 -5.51
C GLY A 487 -21.43 -46.51 -6.04
N ALA A 488 -21.90 -46.58 -7.28
CA ALA A 488 -22.32 -47.84 -7.89
C ALA A 488 -21.20 -48.91 -7.97
N ALA A 489 -19.90 -48.51 -7.88
CA ALA A 489 -18.78 -49.43 -7.87
C ALA A 489 -18.45 -49.99 -6.48
N GLU A 490 -19.01 -49.45 -5.40
CA GLU A 490 -18.67 -49.82 -4.02
C GLU A 490 -18.83 -51.32 -3.75
N ALA A 491 -19.97 -51.87 -4.07
CA ALA A 491 -20.24 -53.31 -3.86
C ALA A 491 -19.26 -54.19 -4.63
N ALA A 492 -18.95 -53.81 -5.87
CA ALA A 492 -18.02 -54.55 -6.73
C ALA A 492 -16.56 -54.46 -6.19
N ILE A 493 -16.16 -53.29 -5.69
CA ILE A 493 -14.85 -53.12 -5.06
C ILE A 493 -14.72 -53.92 -3.77
N VAL A 494 -15.76 -53.91 -2.90
CA VAL A 494 -15.81 -54.74 -1.68
C VAL A 494 -15.68 -56.23 -2.03
N GLN A 495 -16.39 -56.68 -3.04
CA GLN A 495 -16.29 -58.08 -3.51
C GLN A 495 -14.87 -58.41 -4.03
N LEU A 496 -14.28 -57.50 -4.77
CA LEU A 496 -12.90 -57.65 -5.29
C LEU A 496 -11.88 -57.66 -4.13
N GLU A 497 -12.01 -56.76 -3.16
CA GLU A 497 -11.17 -56.73 -1.98
C GLU A 497 -11.25 -58.02 -1.16
N GLN A 498 -12.44 -58.54 -0.96
CA GLN A 498 -12.65 -59.77 -0.19
C GLN A 498 -11.93 -60.96 -0.89
N ARG A 499 -12.08 -61.10 -2.19
CA ARG A 499 -11.39 -62.10 -2.97
C ARG A 499 -9.87 -61.93 -2.91
N LEU A 500 -9.37 -60.73 -3.06
CA LEU A 500 -7.94 -60.46 -2.97
C LEU A 500 -7.39 -60.58 -1.54
N ARG A 501 -8.20 -60.57 -0.51
CA ARG A 501 -7.78 -60.96 0.87
C ARG A 501 -7.58 -62.47 0.97
N GLU A 502 -8.45 -63.26 0.33
CA GLU A 502 -8.36 -64.71 0.30
C GLU A 502 -7.22 -65.18 -0.61
N GLN A 503 -7.03 -64.52 -1.73
CA GLN A 503 -5.98 -64.86 -2.73
C GLN A 503 -5.20 -63.58 -3.13
N PRO A 504 -4.21 -63.18 -2.33
CA PRO A 504 -3.57 -61.85 -2.45
C PRO A 504 -2.87 -61.57 -3.80
N PHE A 505 -2.50 -62.60 -4.54
CA PHE A 505 -1.80 -62.47 -5.82
C PHE A 505 -2.63 -62.95 -7.02
N ALA A 506 -3.91 -63.27 -6.85
CA ALA A 506 -4.84 -63.66 -7.93
C ALA A 506 -5.55 -62.43 -8.53
N ALA A 507 -4.78 -61.57 -9.24
CA ALA A 507 -5.36 -60.39 -9.86
C ALA A 507 -6.48 -60.76 -10.85
N PRO A 508 -7.61 -60.03 -10.84
CA PRO A 508 -8.72 -60.30 -11.75
C PRO A 508 -8.31 -60.15 -13.21
N GLU A 509 -8.97 -60.95 -14.10
CA GLU A 509 -8.81 -60.80 -15.52
C GLU A 509 -9.72 -59.68 -16.06
N ALA A 510 -9.45 -59.22 -17.29
CA ALA A 510 -10.20 -58.10 -17.88
C ALA A 510 -11.71 -58.40 -18.04
N GLU A 511 -12.06 -59.66 -18.39
CA GLU A 511 -13.46 -60.10 -18.48
C GLU A 511 -14.18 -60.02 -17.14
N GLU A 512 -13.50 -60.34 -16.06
CA GLU A 512 -14.04 -60.31 -14.73
C GLU A 512 -14.24 -58.89 -14.22
N LEU A 513 -13.30 -57.98 -14.48
CA LEU A 513 -13.46 -56.55 -14.20
C LEU A 513 -14.64 -55.98 -14.99
N THR A 514 -14.81 -56.41 -16.22
CA THR A 514 -15.95 -56.00 -17.06
C THR A 514 -17.27 -56.53 -16.50
N ALA A 515 -17.32 -57.80 -16.06
CA ALA A 515 -18.50 -58.37 -15.40
C ALA A 515 -18.88 -57.64 -14.11
N LEU A 516 -17.89 -57.17 -13.36
CA LEU A 516 -18.06 -56.34 -12.17
C LEU A 516 -18.36 -54.86 -12.46
N ARG A 517 -18.41 -54.48 -13.74
CA ARG A 517 -18.53 -53.07 -14.21
C ARG A 517 -17.46 -52.15 -13.63
N LEU A 518 -16.26 -52.68 -13.40
CA LEU A 518 -15.11 -51.91 -12.89
C LEU A 518 -14.22 -51.51 -14.07
N GLY A 519 -14.50 -50.36 -14.64
CA GLY A 519 -13.70 -49.76 -15.70
C GLY A 519 -12.46 -49.02 -15.18
N PRO A 520 -11.65 -48.44 -16.07
CA PRO A 520 -10.43 -47.70 -15.71
C PRO A 520 -10.69 -46.53 -14.73
N ARG A 521 -11.87 -45.93 -14.78
CA ARG A 521 -12.26 -44.80 -13.91
C ARG A 521 -12.55 -45.27 -12.48
N GLU A 522 -13.32 -46.34 -12.31
CA GLU A 522 -13.65 -46.94 -11.02
C GLU A 522 -12.40 -47.49 -10.33
N LEU A 523 -11.54 -48.19 -11.07
CA LEU A 523 -10.27 -48.71 -10.57
C LEU A 523 -9.30 -47.59 -10.15
N ALA A 524 -9.23 -46.50 -10.94
CA ALA A 524 -8.42 -45.35 -10.58
C ALA A 524 -8.98 -44.60 -9.33
N ALA A 525 -10.30 -44.56 -9.17
CA ALA A 525 -10.93 -44.01 -7.99
C ALA A 525 -10.64 -44.88 -6.74
N ALA A 526 -10.73 -46.19 -6.85
CA ALA A 526 -10.39 -47.12 -5.77
C ALA A 526 -8.90 -47.06 -5.37
N GLU A 527 -8.02 -46.88 -6.34
CA GLU A 527 -6.58 -46.66 -6.09
C GLU A 527 -6.34 -45.34 -5.35
N ARG A 528 -6.93 -44.22 -5.79
CA ARG A 528 -6.85 -42.92 -5.09
C ARG A 528 -7.42 -43.00 -3.67
N ALA A 529 -8.45 -43.79 -3.47
CA ALA A 529 -9.01 -44.08 -2.16
C ALA A 529 -8.10 -44.95 -1.27
N GLY A 530 -7.00 -45.47 -1.83
CA GLY A 530 -6.05 -46.34 -1.12
C GLY A 530 -6.59 -47.76 -0.89
N ARG A 531 -7.64 -48.16 -1.62
CA ARG A 531 -8.29 -49.46 -1.50
C ARG A 531 -7.68 -50.51 -2.39
N LEU A 532 -7.21 -50.12 -3.57
CA LEU A 532 -6.54 -50.99 -4.54
C LEU A 532 -5.16 -50.44 -4.91
N LEU A 533 -4.32 -51.31 -5.40
CA LEU A 533 -3.04 -51.00 -6.00
C LEU A 533 -3.08 -51.45 -7.49
N ARG A 534 -2.81 -50.51 -8.40
CA ARG A 534 -2.70 -50.81 -9.82
C ARG A 534 -1.25 -50.90 -10.21
N LEU A 535 -0.91 -51.93 -10.96
CA LEU A 535 0.40 -52.18 -11.56
C LEU A 535 0.28 -52.15 -13.09
N ASP A 536 1.43 -52.11 -13.74
CA ASP A 536 1.50 -52.20 -15.20
C ASP A 536 0.79 -53.46 -15.74
N GLY A 537 0.29 -53.40 -16.97
CA GLY A 537 -0.46 -54.50 -17.55
C GLY A 537 -1.87 -54.72 -17.00
N ALA A 538 -2.50 -53.67 -16.50
CA ALA A 538 -3.85 -53.69 -15.89
C ALA A 538 -3.99 -54.68 -14.72
N VAL A 539 -2.92 -54.92 -13.98
CA VAL A 539 -2.92 -55.78 -12.81
C VAL A 539 -3.45 -54.97 -11.59
N VAL A 540 -4.44 -55.53 -10.89
CA VAL A 540 -5.06 -54.91 -9.73
C VAL A 540 -4.88 -55.82 -8.51
N LEU A 541 -4.32 -55.28 -7.43
CA LEU A 541 -4.06 -56.00 -6.18
C LEU A 541 -4.51 -55.13 -4.96
N LEU A 542 -4.38 -55.68 -3.78
CA LEU A 542 -4.53 -54.88 -2.55
C LEU A 542 -3.26 -54.10 -2.22
N PRO A 543 -3.34 -52.94 -1.54
CA PRO A 543 -2.18 -52.14 -1.16
C PRO A 543 -1.14 -52.87 -0.31
N GLN A 544 -1.53 -53.91 0.45
CA GLN A 544 -0.65 -54.74 1.24
C GLN A 544 0.03 -55.85 0.43
N ALA A 545 -0.34 -56.10 -0.83
CA ALA A 545 0.23 -57.18 -1.63
C ALA A 545 1.76 -57.10 -1.78
N PRO A 546 2.41 -55.93 -1.97
CA PRO A 546 3.86 -55.85 -2.02
C PRO A 546 4.53 -56.34 -0.73
N ALA A 547 3.98 -56.00 0.45
CA ALA A 547 4.51 -56.44 1.72
C ALA A 547 4.34 -57.96 1.93
N LEU A 548 3.20 -58.51 1.50
CA LEU A 548 2.96 -59.97 1.50
C LEU A 548 3.91 -60.69 0.54
N ALA A 549 4.12 -60.12 -0.66
CA ALA A 549 5.08 -60.64 -1.60
C ALA A 549 6.50 -60.72 -1.01
N MET A 550 6.94 -59.64 -0.37
CA MET A 550 8.24 -59.60 0.31
C MET A 550 8.38 -60.69 1.37
N ARG A 551 7.34 -60.93 2.17
CA ARG A 551 7.34 -62.00 3.19
C ARG A 551 7.51 -63.40 2.53
N THR A 552 6.79 -63.60 1.41
CA THR A 552 6.88 -64.86 0.65
C THR A 552 8.27 -65.05 0.01
N LEU A 553 8.79 -63.99 -0.62
CA LEU A 553 10.09 -64.01 -1.30
C LEU A 553 11.29 -64.14 -0.35
N ALA A 554 11.16 -63.62 0.86
CA ALA A 554 12.20 -63.78 1.89
C ALA A 554 12.36 -65.22 2.37
N GLY A 555 11.35 -66.07 2.19
CA GLY A 555 11.39 -67.49 2.50
C GLY A 555 12.05 -68.36 1.42
N LEU A 556 12.35 -67.78 0.22
CA LEU A 556 13.03 -68.49 -0.85
C LEU A 556 14.55 -68.51 -0.69
N THR A 557 15.21 -69.52 -1.30
CA THR A 557 16.66 -69.52 -1.44
C THR A 557 17.09 -68.30 -2.29
N GLN A 558 18.05 -67.54 -1.80
CA GLN A 558 18.55 -66.32 -2.43
C GLN A 558 19.83 -66.59 -3.20
N PRO A 559 20.00 -66.06 -4.42
CA PRO A 559 19.04 -65.35 -5.21
C PRO A 559 18.00 -66.30 -5.87
N PHE A 560 16.79 -65.78 -6.14
CA PHE A 560 15.67 -66.48 -6.77
C PHE A 560 15.37 -65.99 -8.16
N THR A 561 14.77 -66.87 -8.99
CA THR A 561 14.29 -66.53 -10.33
C THR A 561 12.85 -65.97 -10.34
N THR A 562 12.46 -65.30 -11.40
CA THR A 562 11.07 -64.89 -11.62
C THR A 562 10.10 -66.08 -11.58
N SER A 563 10.53 -67.28 -12.03
CA SER A 563 9.71 -68.48 -12.00
C SER A 563 9.48 -69.01 -10.60
N GLU A 564 10.51 -69.05 -9.78
CA GLU A 564 10.41 -69.44 -8.35
C GLU A 564 9.55 -68.45 -7.55
N ALA A 565 9.72 -67.13 -7.77
CA ALA A 565 8.87 -66.10 -7.21
C ALA A 565 7.38 -66.27 -7.58
N ARG A 566 7.10 -66.56 -8.85
CA ARG A 566 5.76 -66.83 -9.36
C ARG A 566 5.10 -68.04 -8.68
N GLN A 567 5.87 -69.14 -8.56
CA GLN A 567 5.41 -70.37 -7.92
C GLN A 567 5.15 -70.19 -6.44
N ALA A 568 6.08 -69.52 -5.72
CA ALA A 568 5.93 -69.23 -4.31
C ALA A 568 4.73 -68.33 -3.99
N MET A 569 4.45 -67.36 -4.81
CA MET A 569 3.27 -66.50 -4.70
C MET A 569 1.99 -67.11 -5.25
N ASN A 570 2.06 -68.35 -5.80
CA ASN A 570 0.94 -69.02 -6.50
C ASN A 570 0.18 -68.09 -7.46
N THR A 571 0.92 -67.49 -8.42
CA THR A 571 0.35 -66.49 -9.32
C THR A 571 0.80 -66.70 -10.76
N THR A 572 0.29 -65.84 -11.69
CA THR A 572 0.65 -65.86 -13.09
C THR A 572 1.86 -64.96 -13.39
N ARG A 573 2.50 -65.11 -14.58
CA ARG A 573 3.56 -64.21 -15.02
C ARG A 573 3.06 -62.76 -15.17
N ARG A 574 1.81 -62.61 -15.58
CA ARG A 574 1.13 -61.30 -15.72
C ARG A 574 1.17 -60.49 -14.43
N VAL A 575 1.03 -61.16 -13.28
CA VAL A 575 1.03 -60.52 -11.98
C VAL A 575 2.44 -60.43 -11.41
N ALA A 576 3.21 -61.53 -11.50
CA ALA A 576 4.53 -61.64 -10.87
C ALA A 576 5.52 -60.59 -11.42
N ILE A 577 5.53 -60.33 -12.73
CA ILE A 577 6.50 -59.41 -13.35
C ILE A 577 6.28 -57.99 -12.89
N PRO A 578 5.10 -57.36 -13.04
CA PRO A 578 4.89 -55.99 -12.57
C PRO A 578 5.05 -55.84 -11.04
N LEU A 579 4.69 -56.86 -10.27
CA LEU A 579 4.85 -56.80 -8.83
C LEU A 579 6.35 -56.82 -8.43
N LEU A 580 7.17 -57.70 -9.06
CA LEU A 580 8.62 -57.70 -8.83
C LEU A 580 9.29 -56.40 -9.31
N GLU A 581 8.83 -55.83 -10.39
CA GLU A 581 9.33 -54.54 -10.88
C GLU A 581 8.99 -53.39 -9.91
N LEU A 582 7.80 -53.38 -9.30
CA LEU A 582 7.45 -52.47 -8.23
C LEU A 582 8.35 -52.64 -6.99
N LEU A 583 8.66 -53.91 -6.63
CA LEU A 583 9.56 -54.21 -5.50
C LEU A 583 10.99 -53.76 -5.79
N ASP A 584 11.47 -53.97 -7.03
CA ASP A 584 12.78 -53.47 -7.49
C ASP A 584 12.82 -51.92 -7.45
N ALA A 585 11.78 -51.25 -7.92
CA ALA A 585 11.67 -49.78 -7.92
C ALA A 585 11.62 -49.19 -6.48
N ARG A 586 11.05 -49.93 -5.50
CA ARG A 586 11.05 -49.56 -4.09
C ARG A 586 12.34 -49.89 -3.37
N GLY A 587 13.30 -50.52 -4.03
CA GLY A 587 14.54 -50.96 -3.42
C GLY A 587 14.39 -52.14 -2.46
N TRP A 588 13.24 -52.84 -2.46
CA TRP A 588 12.98 -54.00 -1.61
C TRP A 588 13.55 -55.29 -2.18
N THR A 589 13.67 -55.34 -3.50
CA THR A 589 14.44 -56.41 -4.21
C THR A 589 15.45 -55.76 -5.14
N ARG A 590 16.49 -56.53 -5.53
CA ARG A 590 17.54 -56.08 -6.45
C ARG A 590 17.86 -57.20 -7.42
N ARG A 591 18.00 -56.86 -8.73
CA ARG A 591 18.49 -57.77 -9.75
C ARG A 591 19.99 -58.02 -9.57
N VAL A 592 20.41 -59.27 -9.60
CA VAL A 592 21.79 -59.70 -9.34
C VAL A 592 22.47 -60.29 -10.59
N GLY A 593 21.73 -60.37 -11.72
CA GLY A 593 22.20 -60.87 -13.03
C GLY A 593 21.10 -61.65 -13.74
N GLY A 594 20.90 -61.37 -15.05
CA GLY A 594 19.88 -62.01 -15.87
C GLY A 594 18.46 -61.90 -15.29
N THR A 595 17.85 -63.03 -14.98
CA THR A 595 16.51 -63.13 -14.39
C THR A 595 16.51 -63.31 -12.87
N LEU A 596 17.68 -63.26 -12.22
CA LEU A 596 17.84 -63.49 -10.79
C LEU A 596 17.63 -62.19 -9.95
N ARG A 597 16.92 -62.33 -8.84
CA ARG A 597 16.70 -61.27 -7.85
C ARG A 597 17.06 -61.72 -6.44
N THR A 598 17.39 -60.78 -5.61
CA THR A 598 17.59 -61.01 -4.15
C THR A 598 16.77 -60.00 -3.37
N VAL A 599 16.30 -60.42 -2.19
CA VAL A 599 15.66 -59.54 -1.21
C VAL A 599 16.75 -58.65 -0.61
N VAL A 600 16.48 -57.34 -0.52
CA VAL A 600 17.33 -56.37 0.18
C VAL A 600 16.90 -56.37 1.63
N ARG A 601 17.82 -56.72 2.54
CA ARG A 601 17.59 -56.76 4.00
C ARG A 601 17.73 -55.37 4.62
#